data_8e8bcb66cca7e94356460f425231d7ce
#
_entry.id   8e8bcb66cca7e94356460f425231d7ce
#
_cell.length_a   1.000
_cell.length_b   1.000
_cell.length_c   1.000
_cell.angle_alpha   90.00
_cell.angle_beta   90.00
_cell.angle_gamma   90.00
#
_symmetry.space_group_name_H-M   'P 1'
#
loop_
_entity.id
_entity.type
_entity.pdbx_description
1 polymer ?
#
loop_
_entity_poly.entity_id
_entity_poly.type
_entity_poly.pdbx_seq_one_letter_code
_entity_poly.pdbx_strand_id
1 'polypeptide(L)'
;MRRPHTLLATLLLAAGTAAAQDYGQAATLKIWDNTTAPHSNGIATPEREPEPNRIADVSQAVLYIFPADPAKATGQAVVICPGGGYVKLCIDYEGYDMAKWFAANGITAAVLKYRMPNGHPEVPLEDVEQALRI
;
A
#
# COMPACT_ATOMS: atom_id res chain seq x y z
N MET A 1 -50.75 -34.89 11.33
CA MET A 1 -49.50 -34.36 11.97
C MET A 1 -48.54 -33.94 10.90
N ARG A 2 -48.39 -32.64 10.62
CA ARG A 2 -47.43 -32.08 9.63
C ARG A 2 -46.23 -31.52 10.41
N ARG A 3 -45.03 -32.04 10.10
CA ARG A 3 -43.77 -31.54 10.68
C ARG A 3 -43.36 -30.27 9.93
N PRO A 4 -42.89 -29.21 10.62
CA PRO A 4 -42.36 -28.04 9.96
C PRO A 4 -40.93 -28.29 9.52
N HIS A 5 -40.64 -28.05 8.23
CA HIS A 5 -39.25 -28.03 7.70
C HIS A 5 -38.61 -26.69 8.06
N THR A 6 -37.65 -26.74 8.96
CA THR A 6 -36.81 -25.60 9.30
C THR A 6 -35.81 -25.40 8.15
N LEU A 7 -35.98 -24.34 7.36
CA LEU A 7 -34.96 -23.91 6.39
C LEU A 7 -33.84 -23.24 7.18
N LEU A 8 -32.67 -23.88 7.19
CA LEU A 8 -31.45 -23.27 7.68
C LEU A 8 -30.89 -22.42 6.53
N ALA A 9 -31.03 -21.09 6.60
CA ALA A 9 -30.43 -20.17 5.67
C ALA A 9 -28.94 -20.03 6.02
N THR A 10 -28.09 -20.66 5.23
CA THR A 10 -26.63 -20.51 5.33
C THR A 10 -26.25 -19.17 4.71
N LEU A 11 -25.95 -18.19 5.56
CA LEU A 11 -25.42 -16.89 5.15
C LEU A 11 -23.95 -17.09 4.73
N LEU A 12 -23.68 -17.19 3.42
CA LEU A 12 -22.33 -17.14 2.89
C LEU A 12 -21.82 -15.69 3.03
N LEU A 13 -20.95 -15.47 4.01
CA LEU A 13 -20.16 -14.24 4.09
C LEU A 13 -19.11 -14.31 2.99
N ALA A 14 -19.35 -13.67 1.86
CA ALA A 14 -18.35 -13.44 0.84
C ALA A 14 -17.34 -12.43 1.41
N ALA A 15 -16.22 -12.91 1.92
CA ALA A 15 -15.05 -12.09 2.17
C ALA A 15 -14.54 -11.60 0.81
N GLY A 16 -14.98 -10.41 0.40
CA GLY A 16 -14.44 -9.73 -0.76
C GLY A 16 -12.98 -9.39 -0.48
N THR A 17 -12.07 -10.16 -1.06
CA THR A 17 -10.68 -9.71 -1.20
C THR A 17 -10.73 -8.50 -2.12
N ALA A 18 -10.53 -7.30 -1.57
CA ALA A 18 -10.32 -6.13 -2.37
C ALA A 18 -9.13 -6.44 -3.29
N ALA A 19 -9.38 -6.53 -4.59
CA ALA A 19 -8.33 -6.71 -5.57
C ALA A 19 -7.37 -5.55 -5.42
N ALA A 20 -6.07 -5.84 -5.30
CA ALA A 20 -5.04 -4.80 -5.26
C ALA A 20 -5.18 -3.95 -6.52
N GLN A 21 -5.28 -2.64 -6.34
CA GLN A 21 -5.45 -1.71 -7.45
C GLN A 21 -4.24 -1.81 -8.38
N ASP A 22 -4.50 -1.98 -9.67
CA ASP A 22 -3.44 -2.12 -10.68
C ASP A 22 -2.97 -0.73 -11.15
N TYR A 23 -1.73 -0.40 -10.81
CA TYR A 23 -1.04 0.81 -11.25
C TYR A 23 0.08 0.51 -12.25
N GLY A 24 0.13 -0.73 -12.77
CA GLY A 24 1.21 -1.24 -13.63
C GLY A 24 2.40 -1.81 -12.85
N GLN A 25 2.24 -2.04 -11.53
CA GLN A 25 3.26 -2.74 -10.73
C GLN A 25 3.22 -4.25 -10.99
N ALA A 26 4.38 -4.90 -10.88
CA ALA A 26 4.49 -6.36 -11.02
C ALA A 26 4.10 -7.10 -9.72
N ALA A 27 4.24 -6.46 -8.55
CA ALA A 27 3.91 -7.04 -7.26
C ALA A 27 3.47 -5.96 -6.26
N THR A 28 2.66 -6.39 -5.30
CA THR A 28 2.23 -5.59 -4.15
C THR A 28 2.58 -6.36 -2.88
N LEU A 29 3.38 -5.76 -2.01
CA LEU A 29 3.83 -6.35 -0.76
C LEU A 29 3.28 -5.57 0.42
N LYS A 30 2.43 -6.19 1.23
CA LYS A 30 2.09 -5.67 2.55
C LYS A 30 3.32 -5.81 3.44
N ILE A 31 3.79 -4.70 4.02
CA ILE A 31 4.94 -4.71 4.94
C ILE A 31 4.43 -5.05 6.35
N TRP A 32 3.55 -4.22 6.86
CA TRP A 32 2.83 -4.36 8.13
C TRP A 32 1.68 -3.36 8.22
N ASP A 33 0.95 -3.42 9.32
CA ASP A 33 -0.10 -2.46 9.66
C ASP A 33 0.01 -2.06 11.14
N ASN A 34 -0.94 -1.28 11.62
CA ASN A 34 -0.99 -0.83 13.01
C ASN A 34 -1.06 -1.95 14.06
N THR A 35 -1.33 -3.19 13.66
CA THR A 35 -1.41 -4.35 14.55
C THR A 35 -0.12 -5.16 14.61
N THR A 36 0.74 -5.03 13.60
CA THR A 36 1.98 -5.82 13.44
C THR A 36 3.26 -4.99 13.49
N ALA A 37 3.15 -3.67 13.33
CA ALA A 37 4.27 -2.74 13.42
C ALA A 37 4.66 -2.45 14.89
N PRO A 38 5.90 -1.98 15.15
CA PRO A 38 6.33 -1.59 16.50
C PRO A 38 5.45 -0.50 17.12
N HIS A 39 5.03 0.50 16.31
CA HIS A 39 4.11 1.55 16.74
C HIS A 39 2.89 1.64 15.82
N SER A 40 1.78 2.07 16.39
CA SER A 40 0.53 2.37 15.68
C SER A 40 0.36 3.88 15.53
N ASN A 41 -0.18 4.32 14.40
CA ASN A 41 -0.60 5.72 14.25
C ASN A 41 -2.01 5.99 14.80
N GLY A 42 -2.69 4.98 15.36
CA GLY A 42 -4.03 5.10 15.94
C GLY A 42 -5.16 5.31 14.93
N ILE A 43 -4.88 5.34 13.62
CA ILE A 43 -5.91 5.49 12.59
C ILE A 43 -6.65 4.15 12.45
N ALA A 44 -7.95 4.17 12.74
CA ALA A 44 -8.85 3.04 12.59
C ALA A 44 -9.87 3.22 11.45
N THR A 45 -9.94 4.42 10.88
CA THR A 45 -10.79 4.72 9.72
C THR A 45 -10.21 4.10 8.45
N PRO A 46 -11.05 3.70 7.48
CA PRO A 46 -10.60 3.25 6.18
C PRO A 46 -9.78 4.35 5.46
N GLU A 47 -8.83 3.93 4.64
CA GLU A 47 -8.16 4.82 3.71
C GLU A 47 -9.20 5.53 2.83
N ARG A 48 -8.96 6.78 2.51
CA ARG A 48 -9.84 7.57 1.65
C ARG A 48 -9.03 8.32 0.60
N GLU A 49 -9.71 8.69 -0.47
CA GLU A 49 -9.17 9.50 -1.55
C GLU A 49 -9.81 10.91 -1.46
N PRO A 50 -9.20 11.85 -0.71
CA PRO A 50 -9.77 13.19 -0.52
C PRO A 50 -9.80 14.02 -1.80
N GLU A 51 -8.92 13.74 -2.73
CA GLU A 51 -8.79 14.32 -4.05
C GLU A 51 -8.31 13.21 -5.01
N PRO A 52 -8.54 13.31 -6.32
CA PRO A 52 -8.05 12.32 -7.28
C PRO A 52 -6.55 12.04 -7.10
N ASN A 53 -6.18 10.75 -7.06
CA ASN A 53 -4.79 10.29 -6.94
C ASN A 53 -4.08 10.71 -5.62
N ARG A 54 -4.85 10.97 -4.57
CA ARG A 54 -4.35 11.27 -3.22
C ARG A 54 -4.90 10.24 -2.25
N ILE A 55 -4.04 9.66 -1.43
CA ILE A 55 -4.45 8.67 -0.41
C ILE A 55 -4.21 9.28 0.97
N ALA A 56 -5.24 9.29 1.79
CA ALA A 56 -5.21 9.75 3.17
C ALA A 56 -5.60 8.63 4.14
N ASP A 57 -5.37 8.86 5.43
CA ASP A 57 -5.72 7.95 6.53
C ASP A 57 -5.07 6.57 6.41
N VAL A 58 -3.87 6.52 5.82
CA VAL A 58 -3.12 5.27 5.64
C VAL A 58 -2.74 4.68 6.99
N SER A 59 -3.20 3.45 7.24
CA SER A 59 -2.92 2.65 8.45
C SER A 59 -2.23 1.32 8.15
N GLN A 60 -1.94 1.07 6.88
CA GLN A 60 -1.25 -0.13 6.41
C GLN A 60 -0.16 0.23 5.41
N ALA A 61 1.09 -0.10 5.74
CA ALA A 61 2.22 0.13 4.85
C ALA A 61 2.31 -0.94 3.76
N VAL A 62 2.45 -0.48 2.51
CA VAL A 62 2.48 -1.35 1.32
C VAL A 62 3.57 -0.88 0.38
N LEU A 63 4.32 -1.82 -0.20
CA LEU A 63 5.24 -1.58 -1.33
C LEU A 63 4.60 -2.01 -2.64
N TYR A 64 4.63 -1.14 -3.63
CA TYR A 64 4.29 -1.42 -5.03
C TYR A 64 5.57 -1.54 -5.83
N ILE A 65 5.87 -2.72 -6.39
CA ILE A 65 7.13 -3.05 -7.04
C ILE A 65 7.02 -2.87 -8.55
N PHE A 66 7.92 -2.08 -9.10
CA PHE A 66 8.11 -1.83 -10.54
C PHE A 66 9.50 -2.34 -10.93
N PRO A 67 9.62 -3.54 -11.49
CA PRO A 67 10.91 -4.11 -11.86
C PRO A 67 11.55 -3.33 -13.01
N ALA A 68 12.87 -3.28 -12.99
CA ALA A 68 13.64 -2.70 -14.08
C ALA A 68 13.33 -3.39 -15.41
N ASP A 69 13.35 -2.61 -16.51
CA ASP A 69 13.37 -3.18 -17.86
C ASP A 69 14.57 -4.15 -17.98
N PRO A 70 14.33 -5.44 -18.23
CA PRO A 70 15.39 -6.45 -18.26
C PRO A 70 16.51 -6.13 -19.27
N ALA A 71 16.17 -5.44 -20.37
CA ALA A 71 17.15 -5.06 -21.41
C ALA A 71 18.11 -3.96 -20.96
N LYS A 72 17.78 -3.25 -19.87
CA LYS A 72 18.53 -2.10 -19.35
C LYS A 72 18.95 -2.25 -17.89
N ALA A 73 18.59 -3.36 -17.23
CA ALA A 73 18.76 -3.55 -15.80
C ALA A 73 20.19 -3.27 -15.33
N THR A 74 20.32 -2.32 -14.40
CA THR A 74 21.61 -1.89 -13.83
C THR A 74 21.96 -2.62 -12.53
N GLY A 75 21.01 -3.35 -11.94
CA GLY A 75 21.13 -3.92 -10.59
C GLY A 75 20.82 -2.93 -9.46
N GLN A 76 20.53 -1.67 -9.79
CA GLN A 76 20.14 -0.65 -8.81
C GLN A 76 18.66 -0.74 -8.48
N ALA A 77 18.31 -0.32 -7.26
CA ALA A 77 16.93 -0.17 -6.82
C ALA A 77 16.76 1.13 -6.03
N VAL A 78 15.53 1.66 -6.04
CA VAL A 78 15.12 2.85 -5.27
C VAL A 78 13.83 2.58 -4.52
N VAL A 79 13.72 3.12 -3.31
CA VAL A 79 12.44 3.23 -2.59
C VAL A 79 11.94 4.67 -2.74
N ILE A 80 10.72 4.83 -3.22
CA ILE A 80 10.08 6.12 -3.45
C ILE A 80 9.06 6.33 -2.35
N CYS A 81 9.19 7.43 -1.61
CA CYS A 81 8.26 7.84 -0.57
C CYS A 81 7.50 9.09 -1.05
N PRO A 82 6.28 8.96 -1.57
CA PRO A 82 5.51 10.10 -2.07
C PRO A 82 5.26 11.15 -0.99
N GLY A 83 5.32 12.43 -1.35
CA GLY A 83 5.01 13.53 -0.44
C GLY A 83 3.51 13.72 -0.24
N GLY A 84 3.15 14.80 0.45
CA GLY A 84 1.76 15.19 0.75
C GLY A 84 1.60 15.78 2.15
N GLY A 85 2.71 16.25 2.75
CA GLY A 85 2.73 16.96 4.03
C GLY A 85 2.31 16.12 5.22
N TYR A 86 2.44 14.79 5.16
CA TYR A 86 1.98 13.83 6.18
C TYR A 86 0.46 13.87 6.46
N VAL A 87 -0.31 14.46 5.56
CA VAL A 87 -1.78 14.47 5.62
C VAL A 87 -2.36 13.50 4.59
N LYS A 88 -1.67 13.36 3.47
CA LYS A 88 -2.01 12.48 2.35
C LYS A 88 -0.74 12.07 1.60
N LEU A 89 -0.85 11.11 0.71
CA LEU A 89 0.20 10.73 -0.25
C LEU A 89 -0.20 11.17 -1.65
N CYS A 90 0.69 11.88 -2.34
CA CYS A 90 0.58 12.20 -3.76
C CYS A 90 1.04 10.98 -4.58
N ILE A 91 0.33 9.86 -4.44
CA ILE A 91 0.80 8.53 -4.81
C ILE A 91 1.03 8.35 -6.31
N ASP A 92 0.34 9.11 -7.15
CA ASP A 92 0.40 9.04 -8.59
C ASP A 92 1.69 9.67 -9.13
N TYR A 93 1.76 11.01 -9.24
CA TYR A 93 2.88 11.69 -9.89
C TYR A 93 4.18 11.69 -9.07
N GLU A 94 4.13 11.60 -7.73
CA GLU A 94 5.32 11.48 -6.89
C GLU A 94 5.69 10.02 -6.57
N GLY A 95 4.84 9.06 -6.94
CA GLY A 95 5.05 7.64 -6.73
C GLY A 95 5.10 6.87 -8.04
N TYR A 96 3.94 6.52 -8.59
CA TYR A 96 3.85 5.59 -9.72
C TYR A 96 4.50 6.11 -10.99
N ASP A 97 4.36 7.39 -11.34
CA ASP A 97 4.98 7.95 -12.53
C ASP A 97 6.49 7.94 -12.42
N MET A 98 7.03 8.28 -11.24
CA MET A 98 8.46 8.21 -10.96
C MET A 98 8.95 6.76 -11.04
N ALA A 99 8.21 5.81 -10.46
CA ALA A 99 8.59 4.40 -10.48
C ALA A 99 8.63 3.84 -11.90
N LYS A 100 7.65 4.16 -12.74
CA LYS A 100 7.62 3.77 -14.16
C LYS A 100 8.82 4.34 -14.92
N TRP A 101 9.17 5.59 -14.64
CA TRP A 101 10.35 6.21 -15.25
C TRP A 101 11.65 5.50 -14.86
N PHE A 102 11.85 5.21 -13.57
CA PHE A 102 13.03 4.46 -13.10
C PHE A 102 13.09 3.06 -13.73
N ALA A 103 11.97 2.33 -13.73
CA ALA A 103 11.88 0.99 -14.30
C ALA A 103 12.24 0.98 -15.78
N ALA A 104 11.72 1.92 -16.56
CA ALA A 104 12.06 2.08 -17.99
C ALA A 104 13.52 2.44 -18.25
N ASN A 105 14.22 2.98 -17.25
CA ASN A 105 15.65 3.29 -17.29
C ASN A 105 16.54 2.24 -16.61
N GLY A 106 16.02 1.05 -16.34
CA GLY A 106 16.80 -0.08 -15.83
C GLY A 106 17.02 -0.11 -14.32
N ILE A 107 16.27 0.68 -13.56
CA ILE A 107 16.34 0.75 -12.10
C ILE A 107 15.02 0.22 -11.52
N THR A 108 15.10 -0.83 -10.71
CA THR A 108 13.91 -1.32 -9.99
C THR A 108 13.42 -0.26 -9.02
N ALA A 109 12.13 0.03 -9.03
CA ALA A 109 11.53 0.99 -8.11
C ALA A 109 10.47 0.34 -7.23
N ALA A 110 10.43 0.74 -5.96
CA ALA A 110 9.41 0.35 -5.00
C ALA A 110 8.75 1.62 -4.46
N VAL A 111 7.47 1.81 -4.73
CA VAL A 111 6.69 2.92 -4.17
C VAL A 111 6.16 2.51 -2.81
N LEU A 112 6.54 3.23 -1.78
CA LEU A 112 6.08 2.99 -0.41
C LEU A 112 4.84 3.84 -0.11
N LYS A 113 3.69 3.18 0.01
CA LYS A 113 2.52 3.74 0.67
C LYS A 113 2.74 3.60 2.17
N TYR A 114 3.37 4.60 2.79
CA TYR A 114 3.65 4.59 4.22
C TYR A 114 2.45 5.05 5.04
N ARG A 115 2.39 4.60 6.31
CA ARG A 115 1.34 4.99 7.25
C ARG A 115 1.45 6.47 7.59
N MET A 116 0.31 7.17 7.67
CA MET A 116 0.29 8.56 8.11
C MET A 116 0.75 8.68 9.55
N PRO A 117 1.53 9.72 9.91
CA PRO A 117 2.04 9.84 11.28
C PRO A 117 0.95 10.06 12.33
N ASN A 118 -0.07 10.85 12.06
CA ASN A 118 -1.17 11.17 13.00
C ASN A 118 -0.65 11.51 14.42
N GLY A 119 0.39 12.36 14.51
CA GLY A 119 1.05 12.72 15.76
C GLY A 119 2.18 11.79 16.21
N HIS A 120 2.46 10.72 15.47
CA HIS A 120 3.48 9.69 15.71
C HIS A 120 4.55 9.71 14.62
N PRO A 121 5.55 10.61 14.67
CA PRO A 121 6.55 10.78 13.61
C PRO A 121 7.43 9.55 13.38
N GLU A 122 7.56 8.67 14.38
CA GLU A 122 8.28 7.39 14.28
C GLU A 122 7.63 6.42 13.29
N VAL A 123 6.31 6.46 13.10
CA VAL A 123 5.55 5.49 12.31
C VAL A 123 5.97 5.48 10.83
N PRO A 124 5.98 6.61 10.08
CA PRO A 124 6.44 6.59 8.69
C PRO A 124 7.94 6.26 8.59
N LEU A 125 8.77 6.60 9.58
CA LEU A 125 10.19 6.26 9.59
C LEU A 125 10.39 4.74 9.69
N GLU A 126 9.67 4.06 10.58
CA GLU A 126 9.69 2.59 10.69
C GLU A 126 9.28 1.91 9.39
N ASP A 127 8.29 2.45 8.68
CA ASP A 127 7.83 1.91 7.41
C ASP A 127 8.94 2.00 6.34
N VAL A 128 9.68 3.12 6.28
CA VAL A 128 10.83 3.29 5.37
C VAL A 128 11.94 2.33 5.74
N GLU A 129 12.30 2.23 7.02
CA GLU A 129 13.34 1.31 7.49
C GLU A 129 13.01 -0.15 7.14
N GLN A 130 11.76 -0.55 7.28
CA GLN A 130 11.32 -1.90 6.93
C GLN A 130 11.34 -2.12 5.41
N ALA A 131 10.91 -1.12 4.63
CA ALA A 131 10.95 -1.19 3.17
C ALA A 131 12.38 -1.40 2.64
N LEU A 132 13.39 -0.85 3.31
CA LEU A 132 14.80 -1.02 2.94
C LEU A 132 15.40 -2.38 3.37
N ARG A 133 14.70 -3.15 4.20
CA ARG A 133 15.14 -4.47 4.66
C ARG A 133 14.56 -5.63 3.84
N ILE A 134 13.53 -5.37 3.07
CA ILE A 134 12.85 -6.36 2.22
C ILE A 134 13.54 -6.46 0.86
#